data_6cfd74e96062760196abd24a56facfb0
#
_entry.id   6cfd74e96062760196abd24a56facfb0
#
_cell.length_a   1.000
_cell.length_b   1.000
_cell.length_c   1.000
_cell.angle_alpha   90.00
_cell.angle_beta   90.00
_cell.angle_gamma   90.00
#
_symmetry.space_group_name_H-M   'P 1'
#
loop_
_entity.id
_entity.type
_entity.pdbx_description
1 polymer ?
#
loop_
_entity_poly.entity_id
_entity_poly.type
_entity_poly.pdbx_seq_one_letter_code
_entity_poly.pdbx_strand_id
1 'polypeptide(L)'
;MSRPKIEVASYKGRRPRWLNALLTLILAGAMVFAVLLGVVLSGAHSSVSGDPQVMIVLGCQVKPWGPSVLLQDRLDTALAYLQDHPDMTVVACGGQGADEPESEARAIAGYLTEHGVDKERILLDEDSHNTHQNLKNA
;
A
#
# COMPACT_ATOMS: atom_id res chain seq x y z
N MET A 1 7.51 33.45 -72.03
CA MET A 1 7.20 32.16 -71.47
C MET A 1 6.98 32.34 -69.96
N SER A 2 5.72 32.51 -69.54
CA SER A 2 5.35 32.70 -68.12
C SER A 2 5.17 31.30 -67.45
N ARG A 3 5.90 31.06 -66.36
CA ARG A 3 5.79 29.83 -65.58
C ARG A 3 4.46 29.80 -64.81
N PRO A 4 3.70 28.71 -64.83
CA PRO A 4 2.47 28.61 -64.07
C PRO A 4 2.81 28.63 -62.54
N LYS A 5 2.12 29.50 -61.78
CA LYS A 5 2.16 29.47 -60.30
C LYS A 5 1.35 28.27 -59.82
N ILE A 6 2.02 27.32 -59.16
CA ILE A 6 1.36 26.22 -58.48
C ILE A 6 0.82 26.76 -57.16
N GLU A 7 -0.50 26.98 -57.07
CA GLU A 7 -1.20 27.23 -55.81
C GLU A 7 -1.29 25.91 -55.01
N VAL A 8 -0.53 25.83 -53.94
CA VAL A 8 -0.65 24.75 -53.00
C VAL A 8 -1.89 25.02 -52.14
N ALA A 9 -2.99 24.33 -52.45
CA ALA A 9 -4.21 24.43 -51.65
C ALA A 9 -3.91 23.92 -50.20
N SER A 10 -3.90 24.84 -49.25
CA SER A 10 -3.80 24.53 -47.82
C SER A 10 -5.06 23.80 -47.38
N TYR A 11 -4.99 22.48 -47.28
CA TYR A 11 -6.08 21.62 -46.76
C TYR A 11 -6.22 21.84 -45.26
N LYS A 12 -7.06 22.81 -44.88
CA LYS A 12 -7.44 23.09 -43.49
C LYS A 12 -8.57 22.11 -43.11
N GLY A 13 -8.22 20.85 -42.90
CA GLY A 13 -9.15 19.80 -42.45
C GLY A 13 -9.78 20.19 -41.12
N ARG A 14 -11.08 20.54 -41.13
CA ARG A 14 -11.82 20.69 -39.85
C ARG A 14 -11.94 19.33 -39.19
N ARG A 15 -11.35 19.20 -37.99
CA ARG A 15 -11.50 18.00 -37.17
C ARG A 15 -13.01 17.75 -36.93
N PRO A 16 -13.49 16.52 -37.11
CA PRO A 16 -14.91 16.21 -36.91
C PRO A 16 -15.31 16.46 -35.46
N ARG A 17 -16.51 17.00 -35.26
CA ARG A 17 -17.02 17.36 -33.90
C ARG A 17 -17.00 16.21 -32.90
N TRP A 18 -17.24 14.98 -33.37
CA TRP A 18 -17.19 13.81 -32.50
C TRP A 18 -15.78 13.53 -31.95
N LEU A 19 -14.71 13.83 -32.70
CA LEU A 19 -13.33 13.67 -32.26
C LEU A 19 -13.00 14.65 -31.13
N ASN A 20 -13.50 15.88 -31.23
CA ASN A 20 -13.32 16.87 -30.14
C ASN A 20 -14.12 16.44 -28.89
N ALA A 21 -15.35 15.92 -29.04
CA ALA A 21 -16.14 15.39 -27.93
C ALA A 21 -15.44 14.22 -27.24
N LEU A 22 -14.89 13.28 -28.02
CA LEU A 22 -14.12 12.15 -27.51
C LEU A 22 -12.87 12.62 -26.74
N LEU A 23 -12.13 13.56 -27.31
CA LEU A 23 -10.94 14.12 -26.66
C LEU A 23 -11.29 14.82 -25.34
N THR A 24 -12.38 15.60 -25.32
CA THR A 24 -12.87 16.24 -24.08
C THR A 24 -13.24 15.20 -23.01
N LEU A 25 -13.91 14.11 -23.40
CA LEU A 25 -14.26 13.04 -22.48
C LEU A 25 -13.01 12.34 -21.89
N ILE A 26 -12.02 12.07 -22.74
CA ILE A 26 -10.74 11.48 -22.30
C ILE A 26 -10.01 12.42 -21.33
N LEU A 27 -9.95 13.71 -21.65
CA LEU A 27 -9.30 14.70 -20.79
C LEU A 27 -10.02 14.86 -19.45
N ALA A 28 -11.36 14.86 -19.46
CA ALA A 28 -12.15 14.88 -18.21
C ALA A 28 -11.90 13.63 -17.37
N GLY A 29 -11.88 12.44 -17.97
CA GLY A 29 -11.55 11.18 -17.29
C GLY A 29 -10.13 11.18 -16.71
N ALA A 30 -9.16 11.65 -17.46
CA ALA A 30 -7.78 11.78 -17.01
C ALA A 30 -7.65 12.77 -15.84
N MET A 31 -8.38 13.87 -15.86
CA MET A 31 -8.42 14.84 -14.75
C MET A 31 -8.98 14.20 -13.48
N VAL A 32 -10.13 13.51 -13.57
CA VAL A 32 -10.73 12.82 -12.43
C VAL A 32 -9.76 11.77 -11.87
N PHE A 33 -9.13 10.97 -12.74
CA PHE A 33 -8.13 9.99 -12.34
C PHE A 33 -6.93 10.62 -11.62
N ALA A 34 -6.41 11.74 -12.14
CA ALA A 34 -5.30 12.44 -11.53
C ALA A 34 -5.64 12.99 -10.13
N VAL A 35 -6.87 13.52 -9.95
CA VAL A 35 -7.35 13.99 -8.65
C VAL A 35 -7.46 12.82 -7.66
N LEU A 36 -8.08 11.71 -8.07
CA LEU A 36 -8.20 10.52 -7.22
C LEU A 36 -6.84 9.93 -6.85
N LEU A 37 -5.92 9.86 -7.81
CA LEU A 37 -4.55 9.42 -7.58
C LEU A 37 -3.83 10.35 -6.59
N GLY A 38 -4.00 11.67 -6.72
CA GLY A 38 -3.45 12.64 -5.79
C GLY A 38 -3.96 12.45 -4.36
N VAL A 39 -5.26 12.18 -4.19
CA VAL A 39 -5.86 11.88 -2.88
C VAL A 39 -5.27 10.59 -2.29
N VAL A 40 -5.15 9.53 -3.07
CA VAL A 40 -4.56 8.27 -2.62
C VAL A 40 -3.09 8.46 -2.22
N LEU A 41 -2.30 9.12 -3.06
CA LEU A 41 -0.88 9.37 -2.78
C LEU A 41 -0.66 10.29 -1.57
N SER A 42 -1.55 11.26 -1.34
CA SER A 42 -1.47 12.10 -0.14
C SER A 42 -1.70 11.32 1.16
N GLY A 43 -2.53 10.26 1.11
CA GLY A 43 -2.75 9.35 2.22
C GLY A 43 -1.64 8.29 2.41
N ALA A 44 -0.80 8.07 1.38
CA ALA A 44 0.30 7.10 1.45
C ALA A 44 1.52 7.62 2.26
N HIS A 45 1.57 8.92 2.54
CA HIS A 45 2.58 9.50 3.43
C HIS A 45 2.04 9.51 4.86
N SER A 46 2.26 8.41 5.59
CA SER A 46 1.99 8.36 7.01
C SER A 46 3.17 9.00 7.78
N SER A 47 2.89 10.01 8.57
CA SER A 47 3.82 10.51 9.57
C SER A 47 3.37 10.03 10.94
N VAL A 48 4.25 9.37 11.67
CA VAL A 48 4.02 9.07 13.09
C VAL A 48 4.15 10.39 13.85
N SER A 49 3.09 10.78 14.55
CA SER A 49 3.08 12.01 15.36
C SER A 49 3.19 11.65 16.83
N GLY A 50 4.12 12.26 17.52
CA GLY A 50 4.38 11.99 18.96
C GLY A 50 5.47 10.94 19.19
N ASP A 51 5.48 10.38 20.40
CA ASP A 51 6.40 9.32 20.84
C ASP A 51 5.57 8.07 21.19
N PRO A 52 5.22 7.24 20.20
CA PRO A 52 4.40 6.06 20.40
C PRO A 52 5.19 5.01 21.19
N GLN A 53 4.55 4.44 22.22
CA GLN A 53 5.13 3.39 23.07
C GLN A 53 4.75 1.99 22.59
N VAL A 54 3.78 1.87 21.68
CA VAL A 54 3.25 0.60 21.20
C VAL A 54 3.14 0.62 19.69
N MET A 55 3.59 -0.46 19.06
CA MET A 55 3.41 -0.73 17.63
C MET A 55 2.45 -1.90 17.46
N ILE A 56 1.44 -1.74 16.62
CA ILE A 56 0.54 -2.81 16.21
C ILE A 56 0.96 -3.28 14.82
N VAL A 57 1.35 -4.56 14.71
CA VAL A 57 1.67 -5.18 13.41
C VAL A 57 0.51 -6.08 13.01
N LEU A 58 -0.20 -5.69 11.96
CA LEU A 58 -1.35 -6.43 11.45
C LEU A 58 -0.89 -7.57 10.53
N GLY A 59 -1.44 -8.75 10.73
CA GLY A 59 -1.25 -9.88 9.87
C GLY A 59 -1.81 -9.70 8.45
N CYS A 60 -1.42 -10.60 7.53
CA CYS A 60 -1.90 -10.60 6.13
C CYS A 60 -1.78 -11.98 5.56
N GLN A 61 -1.51 -12.98 5.87
CA GLN A 61 -1.42 -14.35 5.34
C GLN A 61 -0.02 -14.96 5.50
N VAL A 62 0.00 -16.17 6.04
CA VAL A 62 1.19 -17.02 6.14
C VAL A 62 1.07 -18.18 5.16
N LYS A 63 2.05 -18.32 4.27
CA LYS A 63 2.14 -19.42 3.30
C LYS A 63 2.93 -20.60 3.89
N PRO A 64 2.81 -21.82 3.35
CA PRO A 64 3.62 -22.96 3.81
C PRO A 64 5.15 -22.75 3.75
N TRP A 65 5.60 -21.78 2.97
CA TRP A 65 7.01 -21.43 2.81
C TRP A 65 7.43 -20.12 3.49
N GLY A 66 6.52 -19.47 4.26
CA GLY A 66 6.79 -18.25 5.02
C GLY A 66 5.73 -17.15 4.82
N PRO A 67 6.00 -15.95 5.29
CA PRO A 67 5.10 -14.81 5.14
C PRO A 67 4.72 -14.54 3.67
N SER A 68 3.50 -14.05 3.42
CA SER A 68 3.15 -13.50 2.10
C SER A 68 4.01 -12.26 1.80
N VAL A 69 4.12 -11.88 0.52
CA VAL A 69 4.89 -10.69 0.11
C VAL A 69 4.45 -9.43 0.88
N LEU A 70 3.13 -9.27 1.05
CA LEU A 70 2.59 -8.12 1.78
C LEU A 70 2.89 -8.18 3.28
N LEU A 71 2.87 -9.38 3.88
CA LEU A 71 3.26 -9.55 5.27
C LEU A 71 4.77 -9.29 5.45
N GLN A 72 5.61 -9.75 4.51
CA GLN A 72 7.04 -9.51 4.52
C GLN A 72 7.37 -8.01 4.48
N ASP A 73 6.75 -7.25 3.59
CA ASP A 73 6.94 -5.78 3.50
C ASP A 73 6.57 -5.07 4.83
N ARG A 74 5.52 -5.55 5.51
CA ARG A 74 5.15 -5.04 6.84
C ARG A 74 6.18 -5.36 7.89
N LEU A 75 6.70 -6.60 7.89
CA LEU A 75 7.70 -7.07 8.83
C LEU A 75 9.01 -6.30 8.68
N ASP A 76 9.47 -6.09 7.45
CA ASP A 76 10.68 -5.34 7.16
C ASP A 76 10.57 -3.89 7.61
N THR A 77 9.40 -3.27 7.35
CA THR A 77 9.10 -1.90 7.79
C THR A 77 9.04 -1.80 9.32
N ALA A 78 8.36 -2.74 9.97
CA ALA A 78 8.25 -2.78 11.43
C ALA A 78 9.63 -2.98 12.08
N LEU A 79 10.42 -3.91 11.56
CA LEU A 79 11.77 -4.20 12.06
C LEU A 79 12.68 -2.97 11.98
N ALA A 80 12.69 -2.28 10.83
CA ALA A 80 13.47 -1.06 10.64
C ALA A 80 13.09 0.01 11.68
N TYR A 81 11.80 0.20 11.94
CA TYR A 81 11.33 1.17 12.94
C TYR A 81 11.70 0.76 14.36
N LEU A 82 11.58 -0.54 14.71
CA LEU A 82 11.89 -1.06 16.04
C LEU A 82 13.38 -1.03 16.39
N GLN A 83 14.27 -1.02 15.40
CA GLN A 83 15.72 -0.85 15.61
C GLN A 83 16.04 0.54 16.15
N ASP A 84 15.29 1.56 15.71
CA ASP A 84 15.45 2.94 16.21
C ASP A 84 14.68 3.19 17.52
N HIS A 85 13.78 2.24 17.94
CA HIS A 85 12.92 2.37 19.11
C HIS A 85 13.01 1.11 20.00
N PRO A 86 14.13 0.91 20.72
CA PRO A 86 14.41 -0.32 21.46
C PRO A 86 13.46 -0.59 22.62
N ASP A 87 12.78 0.42 23.15
CA ASP A 87 11.87 0.29 24.30
C ASP A 87 10.40 0.08 23.90
N MET A 88 10.09 0.09 22.60
CA MET A 88 8.72 -0.02 22.10
C MET A 88 8.15 -1.42 22.26
N THR A 89 6.93 -1.54 22.77
CA THR A 89 6.17 -2.79 22.82
C THR A 89 5.53 -3.06 21.46
N VAL A 90 5.49 -4.33 21.04
CA VAL A 90 4.88 -4.77 19.79
C VAL A 90 3.67 -5.62 20.09
N VAL A 91 2.53 -5.34 19.44
CA VAL A 91 1.37 -6.23 19.42
C VAL A 91 1.31 -6.86 18.04
N ALA A 92 1.61 -8.15 17.96
CA ALA A 92 1.50 -8.95 16.74
C ALA A 92 0.08 -9.49 16.65
N CYS A 93 -0.68 -9.06 15.64
CA CYS A 93 -2.09 -9.37 15.48
C CYS A 93 -2.36 -10.22 14.26
N GLY A 94 -3.19 -11.23 14.43
CA GLY A 94 -3.73 -12.06 13.36
C GLY A 94 -3.88 -13.51 13.76
N GLY A 95 -5.10 -14.04 13.60
CA GLY A 95 -5.42 -15.45 13.82
C GLY A 95 -4.83 -16.36 12.76
N GLN A 96 -5.20 -17.63 12.80
CA GLN A 96 -4.80 -18.62 11.82
C GLN A 96 -5.92 -18.84 10.80
N GLY A 97 -5.63 -18.62 9.52
CA GLY A 97 -6.52 -19.01 8.42
C GLY A 97 -6.58 -20.51 8.23
N ALA A 98 -7.64 -20.99 7.56
CA ALA A 98 -7.87 -22.43 7.37
C ALA A 98 -6.78 -23.15 6.55
N ASP A 99 -6.06 -22.41 5.73
CA ASP A 99 -4.98 -22.86 4.84
C ASP A 99 -3.59 -22.38 5.27
N GLU A 100 -3.47 -21.88 6.50
CA GLU A 100 -2.22 -21.36 7.05
C GLU A 100 -1.58 -22.38 8.02
N PRO A 101 -0.23 -22.52 8.00
CA PRO A 101 0.47 -23.44 8.86
C PRO A 101 0.47 -23.03 10.35
N GLU A 102 0.35 -21.73 10.61
CA GLU A 102 0.32 -21.14 11.94
C GLU A 102 -0.46 -19.82 11.93
N SER A 103 -0.68 -19.21 13.10
CA SER A 103 -1.29 -17.87 13.18
C SER A 103 -0.37 -16.79 12.63
N GLU A 104 -0.96 -15.78 12.02
CA GLU A 104 -0.22 -14.62 11.52
C GLU A 104 0.56 -13.92 12.65
N ALA A 105 -0.03 -13.84 13.84
CA ALA A 105 0.62 -13.26 15.02
C ALA A 105 1.91 -14.03 15.42
N ARG A 106 1.90 -15.37 15.34
CA ARG A 106 3.11 -16.17 15.62
C ARG A 106 4.18 -15.98 14.56
N ALA A 107 3.80 -15.94 13.30
CA ALA A 107 4.74 -15.71 12.21
C ALA A 107 5.41 -14.34 12.36
N ILE A 108 4.64 -13.30 12.73
CA ILE A 108 5.17 -11.94 13.02
C ILE A 108 6.17 -12.01 14.19
N ALA A 109 5.78 -12.63 15.31
CA ALA A 109 6.63 -12.70 16.49
C ALA A 109 7.91 -13.51 16.23
N GLY A 110 7.80 -14.62 15.50
CA GLY A 110 8.95 -15.45 15.10
C GLY A 110 9.94 -14.62 14.27
N TYR A 111 9.46 -13.96 13.23
CA TYR A 111 10.29 -13.12 12.37
C TYR A 111 11.02 -12.02 13.16
N LEU A 112 10.30 -11.25 13.97
CA LEU A 112 10.88 -10.17 14.75
C LEU A 112 11.92 -10.68 15.77
N THR A 113 11.64 -11.81 16.43
CA THR A 113 12.58 -12.42 17.39
C THR A 113 13.84 -12.92 16.70
N GLU A 114 13.72 -13.57 15.54
CA GLU A 114 14.86 -14.03 14.75
C GLU A 114 15.77 -12.87 14.29
N HIS A 115 15.20 -11.68 14.15
CA HIS A 115 15.93 -10.47 13.77
C HIS A 115 16.32 -9.56 14.96
N GLY A 116 16.26 -10.11 16.19
CA GLY A 116 16.84 -9.49 17.37
C GLY A 116 15.89 -8.62 18.20
N VAL A 117 14.58 -8.64 17.93
CA VAL A 117 13.59 -8.00 18.81
C VAL A 117 13.37 -8.92 20.02
N ASP A 118 13.47 -8.38 21.24
CA ASP A 118 13.27 -9.14 22.45
C ASP A 118 11.83 -9.70 22.52
N LYS A 119 11.71 -10.98 22.75
CA LYS A 119 10.44 -11.69 22.85
C LYS A 119 9.52 -11.11 23.93
N GLU A 120 10.10 -10.61 25.03
CA GLU A 120 9.33 -10.01 26.13
C GLU A 120 8.62 -8.70 25.72
N ARG A 121 9.03 -8.10 24.63
CA ARG A 121 8.41 -6.91 24.05
C ARG A 121 7.25 -7.23 23.10
N ILE A 122 7.03 -8.52 22.76
CA ILE A 122 6.07 -8.93 21.76
C ILE A 122 4.85 -9.58 22.42
N LEU A 123 3.71 -8.95 22.28
CA LEU A 123 2.40 -9.46 22.69
C LEU A 123 1.70 -10.09 21.48
N LEU A 124 1.00 -11.21 21.68
CA LEU A 124 0.29 -11.92 20.62
C LEU A 124 -1.23 -11.73 20.75
N ASP A 125 -1.87 -11.34 19.65
CA ASP A 125 -3.33 -11.44 19.46
C ASP A 125 -3.61 -12.46 18.35
N GLU A 126 -3.89 -13.69 18.73
CA GLU A 126 -4.20 -14.81 17.83
C GLU A 126 -5.71 -15.01 17.61
N ASP A 127 -6.55 -14.29 18.34
CA ASP A 127 -8.02 -14.47 18.32
C ASP A 127 -8.71 -13.58 17.30
N SER A 128 -8.01 -12.63 16.72
CA SER A 128 -8.55 -11.69 15.76
C SER A 128 -8.62 -12.26 14.34
N HIS A 129 -9.80 -12.19 13.72
CA HIS A 129 -10.08 -12.65 12.36
C HIS A 129 -10.32 -11.53 11.33
N ASN A 130 -10.21 -10.28 11.74
CA ASN A 130 -10.33 -9.12 10.86
C ASN A 130 -9.70 -7.88 11.51
N THR A 131 -9.44 -6.85 10.68
CA THR A 131 -8.77 -5.63 11.10
C THR A 131 -9.47 -4.91 12.26
N HIS A 132 -10.81 -4.95 12.33
CA HIS A 132 -11.54 -4.33 13.44
C HIS A 132 -11.24 -5.02 14.77
N GLN A 133 -11.17 -6.35 14.76
CA GLN A 133 -10.82 -7.14 15.95
C GLN A 133 -9.37 -6.91 16.33
N ASN A 134 -8.45 -6.92 15.37
CA ASN A 134 -7.04 -6.63 15.62
C ASN A 134 -6.84 -5.29 16.37
N LEU A 135 -7.52 -4.23 15.91
CA LEU A 135 -7.43 -2.91 16.56
C LEU A 135 -8.18 -2.80 17.89
N LYS A 136 -9.17 -3.66 18.13
CA LYS A 136 -9.92 -3.68 19.36
C LYS A 136 -9.23 -4.47 20.46
N ASN A 137 -8.53 -5.56 20.08
CA ASN A 137 -7.89 -6.49 21.01
C ASN A 137 -6.47 -6.03 21.38
N ALA A 138 -5.81 -5.31 20.46
CA ALA A 138 -4.50 -4.68 20.71
C ALA A 138 -4.61 -3.50 21.68
#